data_99fc65c9b8e4c9e669492274a9f30880
#
_entry.id   99fc65c9b8e4c9e669492274a9f30880
#
_cell.length_a   1.000
_cell.length_b   1.000
_cell.length_c   1.000
_cell.angle_alpha   90.00
_cell.angle_beta   90.00
_cell.angle_gamma   90.00
#
_symmetry.space_group_name_H-M   'P 1'
#
loop_
_entity.id
_entity.type
_entity.pdbx_description
1 polymer ?
#
loop_
_entity_poly.entity_id
_entity_poly.type
_entity_poly.pdbx_seq_one_letter_code
_entity_poly.pdbx_strand_id
1 'polypeptide(L)' 'TDTKSNLEASIKGENATWSTRYPDFEQTARAEGFLKIADIFKSFANSEKSHEDKFKKALEEL' A
#
# COMPACT_ATOMS: atom_id res chain seq x y z
N THR A 1 -15.70 -1.46 18.16
CA THR A 1 -14.63 -0.78 17.42
C THR A 1 -14.82 0.73 17.48
N ASP A 2 -13.73 1.47 17.51
CA ASP A 2 -13.74 2.92 17.54
C ASP A 2 -12.91 3.47 16.37
N THR A 3 -12.98 4.78 16.16
CA THR A 3 -12.30 5.43 15.06
C THR A 3 -10.79 5.22 15.11
N LYS A 4 -10.19 5.32 16.30
CA LYS A 4 -8.75 5.11 16.45
C LYS A 4 -8.35 3.70 16.03
N SER A 5 -9.04 2.68 16.53
CA SER A 5 -8.75 1.28 16.20
C SER A 5 -8.95 1.02 14.70
N ASN A 6 -9.97 1.62 14.10
CA ASN A 6 -10.24 1.47 12.67
C ASN A 6 -9.13 2.10 11.82
N LEU A 7 -8.61 3.26 12.23
CA LEU A 7 -7.49 3.90 11.55
C LEU A 7 -6.22 3.08 11.68
N GLU A 8 -5.94 2.55 12.86
CA GLU A 8 -4.76 1.70 13.07
C GLU A 8 -4.81 0.43 12.18
N ALA A 9 -5.99 -0.19 12.08
CA ALA A 9 -6.18 -1.35 11.22
C ALA A 9 -5.98 -0.99 9.74
N SER A 10 -6.48 0.18 9.31
CA SER A 10 -6.32 0.66 7.94
C SER A 10 -4.86 0.93 7.61
N ILE A 11 -4.12 1.54 8.51
CA ILE A 11 -2.68 1.79 8.34
C ILE A 11 -1.93 0.48 8.15
N LYS A 12 -2.22 -0.51 9.00
CA LYS A 12 -1.57 -1.81 8.93
C LYS A 12 -1.87 -2.51 7.60
N GLY A 13 -3.12 -2.46 7.14
CA GLY A 13 -3.52 -3.06 5.88
C GLY A 13 -2.85 -2.40 4.68
N GLU A 14 -2.83 -1.08 4.63
CA GLU A 14 -2.18 -0.33 3.54
C GLU A 14 -0.68 -0.60 3.52
N ASN A 15 -0.03 -0.64 4.70
CA ASN A 15 1.40 -0.94 4.79
C ASN A 15 1.72 -2.31 4.22
N ALA A 16 0.97 -3.35 4.59
CA ALA A 16 1.19 -4.71 4.07
C ALA A 16 1.04 -4.74 2.54
N THR A 17 0.08 -3.99 1.99
CA THR A 17 -0.19 -3.96 0.56
C THR A 17 0.95 -3.31 -0.23
N TRP A 18 1.35 -2.08 0.14
CA TRP A 18 2.35 -1.37 -0.65
C TRP A 18 3.78 -1.83 -0.38
N SER A 19 4.07 -2.33 0.83
CA SER A 19 5.44 -2.69 1.21
C SER A 19 5.82 -4.13 0.88
N THR A 20 4.84 -5.02 0.70
CA THR A 20 5.10 -6.44 0.48
C THR A 20 4.41 -6.98 -0.76
N ARG A 21 3.09 -6.87 -0.84
CA ARG A 21 2.31 -7.51 -1.92
C ARG A 21 2.62 -6.95 -3.31
N TYR A 22 2.51 -5.64 -3.49
CA TYR A 22 2.72 -5.04 -4.79
C TYR A 22 4.18 -5.08 -5.25
N PRO A 23 5.18 -4.87 -4.38
CA PRO A 23 6.57 -5.09 -4.78
C PRO A 23 6.85 -6.52 -5.22
N ASP A 24 6.27 -7.53 -4.56
CA ASP A 24 6.41 -8.92 -4.97
C ASP A 24 5.77 -9.18 -6.34
N PHE A 25 4.57 -8.63 -6.56
CA PHE A 25 3.88 -8.76 -7.84
C PHE A 25 4.66 -8.06 -8.96
N GLU A 26 5.19 -6.88 -8.68
CA GLU A 26 6.04 -6.14 -9.63
C GLU A 26 7.25 -6.96 -10.02
N GLN A 27 7.94 -7.53 -9.04
CA GLN A 27 9.15 -8.31 -9.27
C GLN A 27 8.86 -9.56 -10.12
N THR A 28 7.78 -10.26 -9.81
CA THR A 28 7.37 -11.44 -10.58
C THR A 28 7.02 -11.07 -12.02
N ALA A 29 6.25 -10.01 -12.21
CA ALA A 29 5.87 -9.56 -13.54
C ALA A 29 7.11 -9.15 -14.35
N ARG A 30 8.04 -8.46 -13.73
CA ARG A 30 9.27 -8.02 -14.39
C ARG A 30 10.15 -9.20 -14.77
N ALA A 31 10.26 -10.20 -13.90
CA ALA A 31 11.02 -11.42 -14.17
C ALA A 31 10.41 -12.23 -15.33
N GLU A 32 9.10 -12.18 -15.49
CA GLU A 32 8.38 -12.85 -16.57
C GLU A 32 8.32 -12.03 -17.86
N GLY A 33 8.88 -10.83 -17.88
CA GLY A 33 8.90 -9.96 -19.05
C GLY A 33 7.67 -9.09 -19.25
N PHE A 34 6.75 -9.04 -18.28
CA PHE A 34 5.56 -8.21 -18.34
C PHE A 34 5.85 -6.81 -17.77
N LEU A 35 6.65 -6.03 -18.51
CA LEU A 35 7.18 -4.76 -17.98
C LEU A 35 6.10 -3.71 -17.73
N LYS A 36 5.09 -3.61 -18.58
CA LYS A 36 3.99 -2.67 -18.37
C LYS A 36 3.16 -3.05 -17.15
N ILE A 37 2.95 -4.32 -16.92
CA ILE A 37 2.22 -4.84 -15.75
C ILE A 37 3.03 -4.57 -14.49
N ALA A 38 4.35 -4.76 -14.54
CA ALA A 38 5.23 -4.44 -13.42
C ALA A 38 5.12 -2.96 -13.03
N ASP A 39 5.09 -2.05 -14.00
CA ASP A 39 4.95 -0.62 -13.74
C ASP A 39 3.60 -0.28 -13.14
N ILE A 40 2.53 -1.00 -13.51
CA ILE A 40 1.21 -0.82 -12.91
C ILE A 40 1.24 -1.20 -11.42
N PHE A 41 1.86 -2.32 -11.05
CA PHE A 41 1.99 -2.70 -9.66
C PHE A 41 2.80 -1.68 -8.85
N LYS A 42 3.85 -1.12 -9.45
CA LYS A 42 4.64 -0.07 -8.81
C LYS A 42 3.79 1.17 -8.53
N SER A 43 2.94 1.58 -9.50
CA SER A 43 2.03 2.71 -9.32
C SER A 43 1.01 2.43 -8.21
N PHE A 44 0.47 1.22 -8.13
CA PHE A 44 -0.46 0.84 -7.08
C PHE A 44 0.21 0.89 -5.71
N ALA A 45 1.45 0.40 -5.60
CA ALA A 45 2.20 0.47 -4.34
C ALA A 45 2.37 1.92 -3.87
N ASN A 46 2.68 2.84 -4.79
CA ASN A 46 2.82 4.25 -4.45
C ASN A 46 1.50 4.87 -3.99
N SER A 47 0.37 4.50 -4.63
CA SER A 47 -0.96 4.96 -4.22
C SER A 47 -1.32 4.47 -2.82
N GLU A 48 -1.05 3.20 -2.52
CA GLU A 48 -1.36 2.63 -1.21
C GLU A 48 -0.51 3.26 -0.10
N LYS A 49 0.75 3.60 -0.41
CA LYS A 49 1.60 4.34 0.52
C LYS A 49 1.01 5.71 0.83
N SER A 50 0.47 6.39 -0.17
CA SER A 50 -0.19 7.68 0.02
C SER A 50 -1.42 7.56 0.90
N HIS A 51 -2.21 6.48 0.75
CA HIS A 51 -3.36 6.20 1.60
C HIS A 51 -2.92 5.96 3.05
N GLU A 52 -1.85 5.20 3.26
CA GLU A 52 -1.31 4.97 4.60
C GLU A 52 -0.93 6.29 5.28
N ASP A 53 -0.25 7.18 4.55
CA ASP A 53 0.14 8.48 5.08
C ASP A 53 -1.06 9.32 5.48
N LYS A 54 -2.13 9.29 4.69
CA LYS A 54 -3.38 10.00 5.03
C LYS A 54 -4.04 9.44 6.28
N PHE A 55 -4.05 8.14 6.45
CA PHE A 55 -4.60 7.51 7.66
C PHE A 55 -3.77 7.86 8.90
N LYS A 56 -2.45 7.87 8.77
CA LYS A 56 -1.56 8.27 9.87
C LYS A 56 -1.81 9.70 10.30
N LYS A 57 -1.98 10.60 9.31
CA LYS A 57 -2.28 12.00 9.60
C LYS A 57 -3.62 12.15 10.31
N ALA A 58 -4.64 11.42 9.89
CA ALA A 58 -5.94 11.43 10.54
C ALA A 58 -5.84 10.93 11.98
N LEU A 59 -5.03 9.90 12.23
CA LEU A 59 -4.82 9.35 13.56
C LEU A 59 -4.18 10.39 14.49
N GLU A 60 -3.22 11.17 13.98
CA GLU A 60 -2.56 12.23 14.74
C GLU A 60 -3.53 13.32 15.19
N GLU A 61 -4.61 13.56 14.44
CA GLU A 61 -5.60 14.58 14.73
C GLU A 61 -6.62 14.14 15.79
N LEU A 62 -6.61 12.89 16.21
CA LEU A 62 -7.48 12.41 17.27
C LEU A 62 -6.86 12.70 18.64
#